data_402d487170a6dda88fc92a39ebcdd242
#
_entry.id   402d487170a6dda88fc92a39ebcdd242
#
_cell.length_a   1.000
_cell.length_b   1.000
_cell.length_c   1.000
_cell.angle_alpha   90.00
_cell.angle_beta   90.00
_cell.angle_gamma   90.00
#
_symmetry.space_group_name_H-M   'P 1'
#
loop_
_entity.id
_entity.type
_entity.pdbx_description
1 polymer ?
#
loop_
_entity_poly.entity_id
_entity_poly.type
_entity_poly.pdbx_seq_one_letter_code
_entity_poly.pdbx_strand_id
1 'polypeptide(L)'
;MFIAIRKEQNGSLYMDKKIYSRTQEVQDEQGNITIQPLFSDEELAQPPYNYTKVEIDDKYSDCQASDFNDDLTFNVDKYTTRKQKQDNDEYENKVVALIRQKYNVNQELAILRQRDAKPEEFAEYNEYVEQCKKQVKNEL
;
A
#
# COMPACT_ATOMS: atom_id res chain seq x y z
N MET A 1 15.76 0.73 -6.61
CA MET A 1 15.92 1.49 -5.37
C MET A 1 16.52 0.62 -4.27
N PHE A 2 17.19 1.23 -3.32
CA PHE A 2 17.76 0.52 -2.17
C PHE A 2 16.93 0.77 -0.92
N ILE A 3 16.69 -0.29 -0.18
CA ILE A 3 15.92 -0.26 1.06
C ILE A 3 16.79 -0.78 2.20
N ALA A 4 16.72 -0.12 3.34
CA ALA A 4 17.29 -0.61 4.60
C ALA A 4 16.22 -1.42 5.33
N ILE A 5 16.55 -2.64 5.71
CA ILE A 5 15.63 -3.49 6.47
C ILE A 5 16.39 -4.21 7.58
N ARG A 6 15.73 -4.37 8.72
CA ARG A 6 16.30 -5.12 9.85
C ARG A 6 15.20 -5.85 10.62
N LYS A 7 15.58 -6.88 11.34
CA LYS A 7 14.71 -7.59 12.25
C LYS A 7 14.87 -7.03 13.66
N GLU A 8 13.76 -6.63 14.27
CA GLU A 8 13.75 -6.13 15.64
C GLU A 8 13.82 -7.29 16.65
N GLN A 9 14.10 -6.97 17.94
CA GLN A 9 14.19 -7.99 19.00
C GLN A 9 12.89 -8.80 19.17
N ASN A 10 11.73 -8.17 18.92
CA ASN A 10 10.43 -8.83 19.00
C ASN A 10 10.07 -9.66 17.76
N GLY A 11 10.98 -9.76 16.80
CA GLY A 11 10.77 -10.50 15.55
C GLY A 11 10.08 -9.72 14.44
N SER A 12 9.61 -8.50 14.70
CA SER A 12 9.04 -7.64 13.64
C SER A 12 10.15 -7.11 12.73
N LEU A 13 9.78 -6.76 11.51
CA LEU A 13 10.68 -6.15 10.55
C LEU A 13 10.50 -4.63 10.55
N TYR A 14 11.60 -3.90 10.53
CA TYR A 14 11.62 -2.45 10.37
C TYR A 14 12.29 -2.08 9.06
N MET A 15 11.73 -1.12 8.35
CA MET A 15 12.19 -0.72 7.02
C MET A 15 12.32 0.79 6.91
N ASP A 16 13.41 1.25 6.28
CA ASP A 16 13.59 2.65 5.90
C ASP A 16 13.91 2.70 4.40
N LYS A 17 13.04 3.33 3.63
CA LYS A 17 13.16 3.45 2.18
C LYS A 17 14.06 4.58 1.72
N LYS A 18 14.44 5.49 2.62
CA LYS A 18 15.09 6.75 2.25
C LYS A 18 16.50 6.92 2.80
N ILE A 19 16.90 6.08 3.74
CA ILE A 19 18.15 6.31 4.47
C ILE A 19 19.38 6.28 3.55
N TYR A 20 19.39 5.43 2.52
CA TYR A 20 20.50 5.36 1.57
C TYR A 20 20.54 6.53 0.58
N SER A 21 19.44 7.28 0.44
CA SER A 21 19.36 8.45 -0.42
C SER A 21 19.58 9.77 0.33
N ARG A 22 19.72 9.73 1.65
CA ARG A 22 19.98 10.93 2.45
C ARG A 22 21.42 11.39 2.23
N THR A 23 21.57 12.69 2.01
CA THR A 23 22.84 13.31 1.68
C THR A 23 23.14 14.47 2.62
N GLN A 24 24.41 14.86 2.66
CA GLN A 24 24.89 16.05 3.37
C GLN A 24 25.81 16.85 2.48
N GLU A 25 25.89 18.15 2.72
CA GLU A 25 26.88 19.01 2.11
C GLU A 25 28.14 19.01 2.93
N VAL A 26 29.29 18.77 2.28
CA VAL A 26 30.61 18.80 2.90
C VAL A 26 31.45 19.87 2.22
N GLN A 27 31.99 20.80 2.99
CA GLN A 27 32.87 21.85 2.50
C GLN A 27 34.33 21.45 2.74
N ASP A 28 35.17 21.57 1.70
CA ASP A 28 36.60 21.31 1.82
C ASP A 28 37.37 22.55 2.31
N GLU A 29 38.68 22.43 2.49
CA GLU A 29 39.54 23.54 2.95
C GLU A 29 39.56 24.73 1.98
N GLN A 30 39.30 24.51 0.70
CA GLN A 30 39.26 25.55 -0.33
C GLN A 30 37.85 26.17 -0.48
N GLY A 31 36.88 25.75 0.31
CA GLY A 31 35.52 26.25 0.28
C GLY A 31 34.61 25.58 -0.77
N ASN A 32 35.09 24.54 -1.43
CA ASN A 32 34.26 23.76 -2.38
C ASN A 32 33.29 22.91 -1.62
N ILE A 33 32.01 22.89 -2.12
CA ILE A 33 30.93 22.11 -1.53
C ILE A 33 30.70 20.87 -2.39
N THR A 34 30.69 19.71 -1.74
CA THR A 34 30.37 18.43 -2.36
C THR A 34 29.19 17.79 -1.63
N ILE A 35 28.35 17.06 -2.37
CA ILE A 35 27.23 16.33 -1.80
C ILE A 35 27.67 14.88 -1.59
N GLN A 36 27.56 14.40 -0.36
CA GLN A 36 27.97 13.06 0.03
C GLN A 36 26.83 12.34 0.75
N PRO A 37 26.80 10.99 0.74
CA PRO A 37 25.86 10.26 1.56
C PRO A 37 25.95 10.66 3.03
N LEU A 38 24.82 10.79 3.71
CA LEU A 38 24.79 11.12 5.14
C LEU A 38 25.36 10.00 5.99
N PHE A 39 25.17 8.74 5.57
CA PHE A 39 25.69 7.54 6.21
C PHE A 39 26.38 6.66 5.18
N SER A 40 27.47 6.01 5.56
CA SER A 40 28.10 4.98 4.72
C SER A 40 27.32 3.66 4.84
N ASP A 41 27.47 2.79 3.84
CA ASP A 41 26.84 1.48 3.88
C ASP A 41 27.36 0.63 5.05
N GLU A 42 28.66 0.73 5.34
CA GLU A 42 29.30 0.05 6.49
C GLU A 42 28.73 0.52 7.83
N GLU A 43 28.51 1.82 7.97
CA GLU A 43 27.93 2.40 9.19
C GLU A 43 26.51 1.90 9.41
N LEU A 44 25.71 1.82 8.36
CA LEU A 44 24.32 1.37 8.46
C LEU A 44 24.21 -0.14 8.69
N ALA A 45 25.22 -0.93 8.32
CA ALA A 45 25.26 -2.37 8.56
C ALA A 45 25.63 -2.74 9.99
N GLN A 46 26.10 -1.79 10.78
CA GLN A 46 26.61 -2.00 12.15
C GLN A 46 25.68 -1.38 13.20
N PRO A 47 25.84 -1.76 14.50
CA PRO A 47 25.09 -1.12 15.57
C PRO A 47 25.29 0.41 15.59
N PRO A 48 24.29 1.21 15.93
CA PRO A 48 22.95 0.77 16.40
C PRO A 48 21.96 0.46 15.28
N TYR A 49 22.35 0.62 14.03
CA TYR A 49 21.43 0.50 12.87
C TYR A 49 21.13 -0.95 12.49
N ASN A 50 22.16 -1.75 12.25
CA ASN A 50 22.05 -3.18 11.87
C ASN A 50 21.16 -3.43 10.65
N TYR A 51 21.21 -2.53 9.66
CA TYR A 51 20.42 -2.68 8.44
C TYR A 51 21.06 -3.64 7.44
N THR A 52 20.21 -4.37 6.75
CA THR A 52 20.57 -5.07 5.51
C THR A 52 20.13 -4.21 4.34
N LYS A 53 21.01 -3.98 3.38
CA LYS A 53 20.72 -3.22 2.16
C LYS A 53 20.12 -4.17 1.12
N VAL A 54 18.89 -3.90 0.70
CA VAL A 54 18.19 -4.71 -0.30
C VAL A 54 17.87 -3.84 -1.51
N GLU A 55 18.24 -4.32 -2.69
CA GLU A 55 17.86 -3.69 -3.96
C GLU A 55 16.54 -4.27 -4.44
N ILE A 56 15.59 -3.40 -4.77
CA ILE A 56 14.31 -3.78 -5.37
C ILE A 56 14.02 -2.91 -6.59
N ASP A 57 13.19 -3.42 -7.50
CA ASP A 57 12.73 -2.68 -8.66
C ASP A 57 11.85 -1.50 -8.23
N ASP A 58 11.99 -0.36 -8.91
CA ASP A 58 11.24 0.87 -8.60
C ASP A 58 9.72 0.69 -8.71
N LYS A 59 9.24 -0.27 -9.49
CA LYS A 59 7.82 -0.61 -9.56
C LYS A 59 7.24 -1.08 -8.23
N TYR A 60 8.09 -1.51 -7.29
CA TYR A 60 7.70 -1.93 -5.94
C TYR A 60 7.96 -0.84 -4.89
N SER A 61 8.06 0.42 -5.30
CA SER A 61 8.40 1.55 -4.42
C SER A 61 7.42 1.74 -3.25
N ASP A 62 6.19 1.27 -3.38
CA ASP A 62 5.17 1.30 -2.33
C ASP A 62 5.17 0.04 -1.45
N CYS A 63 6.21 -0.79 -1.52
CA CYS A 63 6.33 -1.98 -0.68
C CYS A 63 6.34 -1.63 0.81
N GLN A 64 5.96 -2.59 1.62
CA GLN A 64 5.92 -2.52 3.08
C GLN A 64 6.80 -3.61 3.69
N ALA A 65 7.13 -3.46 4.96
CA ALA A 65 7.92 -4.47 5.68
C ALA A 65 7.26 -5.86 5.64
N SER A 66 5.92 -5.91 5.62
CA SER A 66 5.18 -7.17 5.51
C SER A 66 5.36 -7.91 4.18
N ASP A 67 5.91 -7.24 3.16
CA ASP A 67 6.20 -7.85 1.85
C ASP A 67 7.55 -8.58 1.83
N PHE A 68 8.28 -8.57 2.94
CA PHE A 68 9.57 -9.24 3.09
C PHE A 68 9.44 -10.54 3.89
N ASN A 69 10.30 -11.49 3.60
CA ASN A 69 10.44 -12.73 4.36
C ASN A 69 11.25 -12.50 5.65
N ASP A 70 11.21 -13.46 6.58
CA ASP A 70 11.99 -13.38 7.82
C ASP A 70 13.50 -13.32 7.58
N ASP A 71 13.97 -13.82 6.45
CA ASP A 71 15.37 -13.73 6.04
C ASP A 71 15.74 -12.38 5.38
N LEU A 72 14.84 -11.41 5.41
CA LEU A 72 14.97 -10.06 4.88
C LEU A 72 15.01 -9.98 3.34
N THR A 73 14.59 -11.05 2.65
CA THR A 73 14.41 -11.01 1.20
C THR A 73 13.03 -10.52 0.82
N PHE A 74 12.93 -9.76 -0.27
CA PHE A 74 11.66 -9.26 -0.79
C PHE A 74 10.85 -10.40 -1.41
N ASN A 75 9.56 -10.46 -1.09
CA ASN A 75 8.65 -11.48 -1.59
C ASN A 75 7.60 -10.85 -2.51
N VAL A 76 7.77 -11.02 -3.83
CA VAL A 76 6.87 -10.47 -4.85
C VAL A 76 5.44 -10.99 -4.68
N ASP A 77 5.27 -12.25 -4.30
CA ASP A 77 3.94 -12.85 -4.13
C ASP A 77 3.20 -12.21 -2.96
N LYS A 78 3.87 -11.95 -1.85
CA LYS A 78 3.29 -11.22 -0.71
C LYS A 78 2.86 -9.81 -1.12
N TYR A 79 3.73 -9.10 -1.83
CA TYR A 79 3.44 -7.76 -2.36
C TYR A 79 2.21 -7.79 -3.27
N THR A 80 2.19 -8.67 -4.25
CA THR A 80 1.12 -8.77 -5.24
C THR A 80 -0.22 -9.11 -4.57
N THR A 81 -0.23 -10.06 -3.63
CA THR A 81 -1.45 -10.45 -2.89
C THR A 81 -1.99 -9.29 -2.07
N ARG A 82 -1.10 -8.56 -1.37
CA ARG A 82 -1.50 -7.38 -0.59
C ARG A 82 -2.08 -6.28 -1.47
N LYS A 83 -1.46 -6.01 -2.61
CA LYS A 83 -1.93 -4.99 -3.57
C LYS A 83 -3.29 -5.36 -4.17
N GLN A 84 -3.48 -6.61 -4.55
CA GLN A 84 -4.77 -7.09 -5.08
C GLN A 84 -5.88 -6.93 -4.05
N LYS A 85 -5.62 -7.29 -2.79
CA LYS A 85 -6.58 -7.11 -1.69
C LYS A 85 -6.91 -5.64 -1.49
N GLN A 86 -5.89 -4.78 -1.46
CA GLN A 86 -6.06 -3.34 -1.30
C GLN A 86 -6.90 -2.75 -2.43
N ASP A 87 -6.62 -3.13 -3.67
CA ASP A 87 -7.36 -2.65 -4.84
C ASP A 87 -8.82 -3.12 -4.80
N ASN A 88 -9.07 -4.36 -4.39
CA ASN A 88 -10.43 -4.89 -4.22
C ASN A 88 -11.18 -4.17 -3.12
N ASP A 89 -10.57 -3.94 -1.96
CA ASP A 89 -11.17 -3.22 -0.83
C ASP A 89 -11.51 -1.78 -1.24
N GLU A 90 -10.63 -1.13 -1.97
CA GLU A 90 -10.83 0.23 -2.47
C GLU A 90 -12.00 0.29 -3.47
N TYR A 91 -12.06 -0.67 -4.40
CA TYR A 91 -13.17 -0.81 -5.34
C TYR A 91 -14.50 -1.01 -4.60
N GLU A 92 -14.57 -1.96 -3.67
CA GLU A 92 -15.77 -2.25 -2.88
C GLU A 92 -16.24 -1.03 -2.08
N ASN A 93 -15.30 -0.33 -1.43
CA ASN A 93 -15.62 0.87 -0.64
C ASN A 93 -16.19 1.99 -1.52
N LYS A 94 -15.63 2.19 -2.70
CA LYS A 94 -16.14 3.19 -3.66
C LYS A 94 -17.53 2.83 -4.16
N VAL A 95 -17.77 1.55 -4.48
CA VAL A 95 -19.10 1.07 -4.91
C VAL A 95 -20.13 1.29 -3.80
N VAL A 96 -19.82 0.91 -2.57
CA VAL A 96 -20.72 1.10 -1.42
C VAL A 96 -21.02 2.58 -1.19
N ALA A 97 -20.01 3.45 -1.29
CA ALA A 97 -20.22 4.89 -1.15
C ALA A 97 -21.22 5.45 -2.17
N LEU A 98 -21.14 5.00 -3.43
CA LEU A 98 -22.09 5.40 -4.46
C LEU A 98 -23.50 4.86 -4.18
N ILE A 99 -23.62 3.60 -3.76
CA ILE A 99 -24.91 3.01 -3.39
C ILE A 99 -25.56 3.80 -2.26
N ARG A 100 -24.78 4.22 -1.25
CA ARG A 100 -25.27 4.97 -0.10
C ARG A 100 -25.73 6.40 -0.43
N GLN A 101 -25.39 6.91 -1.60
CA GLN A 101 -25.96 8.19 -2.06
C GLN A 101 -27.45 8.10 -2.37
N LYS A 102 -27.94 6.93 -2.76
CA LYS A 102 -29.34 6.69 -3.11
C LYS A 102 -30.07 5.82 -2.10
N TYR A 103 -29.45 4.81 -1.56
CA TYR A 103 -30.03 3.84 -0.64
C TYR A 103 -29.23 3.79 0.67
N ASN A 104 -29.89 3.97 1.81
CA ASN A 104 -29.26 3.69 3.11
C ASN A 104 -29.32 2.18 3.41
N VAL A 105 -28.64 1.75 4.46
CA VAL A 105 -28.57 0.34 4.86
C VAL A 105 -29.97 -0.25 5.12
N ASN A 106 -30.84 0.50 5.78
CA ASN A 106 -32.18 0.04 6.12
C ASN A 106 -33.04 -0.13 4.86
N GLN A 107 -32.94 0.79 3.90
CA GLN A 107 -33.64 0.70 2.62
C GLN A 107 -33.17 -0.51 1.82
N GLU A 108 -31.85 -0.73 1.76
CA GLU A 108 -31.24 -1.88 1.07
C GLU A 108 -31.72 -3.19 1.68
N LEU A 109 -31.70 -3.32 3.02
CA LEU A 109 -32.16 -4.52 3.69
C LEU A 109 -33.64 -4.76 3.46
N ALA A 110 -34.47 -3.71 3.46
CA ALA A 110 -35.91 -3.84 3.17
C ALA A 110 -36.16 -4.34 1.76
N ILE A 111 -35.43 -3.83 0.76
CA ILE A 111 -35.52 -4.26 -0.64
C ILE A 111 -35.13 -5.73 -0.79
N LEU A 112 -34.02 -6.14 -0.14
CA LEU A 112 -33.55 -7.52 -0.20
C LEU A 112 -34.50 -8.50 0.49
N ARG A 113 -35.11 -8.11 1.62
CA ARG A 113 -36.10 -8.94 2.32
C ARG A 113 -37.39 -9.11 1.54
N GLN A 114 -37.78 -8.12 0.74
CA GLN A 114 -39.07 -8.07 0.03
C GLN A 114 -38.92 -8.40 -1.46
N ARG A 115 -37.78 -8.88 -1.89
CA ARG A 115 -37.48 -9.11 -3.31
C ARG A 115 -38.49 -10.04 -3.99
N ASP A 116 -39.02 -11.05 -3.28
CA ASP A 116 -39.99 -12.00 -3.81
C ASP A 116 -41.42 -11.40 -3.86
N ALA A 117 -41.75 -10.53 -2.89
CA ALA A 117 -43.04 -9.85 -2.83
C ALA A 117 -43.08 -8.58 -3.71
N LYS A 118 -41.92 -7.90 -3.86
CA LYS A 118 -41.79 -6.67 -4.65
C LYS A 118 -40.61 -6.75 -5.60
N PRO A 119 -40.69 -7.60 -6.63
CA PRO A 119 -39.56 -7.84 -7.55
C PRO A 119 -39.15 -6.60 -8.36
N GLU A 120 -40.08 -5.67 -8.59
CA GLU A 120 -39.82 -4.44 -9.33
C GLU A 120 -38.85 -3.51 -8.58
N GLU A 121 -39.03 -3.35 -7.27
CA GLU A 121 -38.11 -2.57 -6.42
C GLU A 121 -36.72 -3.18 -6.39
N PHE A 122 -36.65 -4.51 -6.29
CA PHE A 122 -35.37 -5.23 -6.32
C PHE A 122 -34.67 -5.05 -7.67
N ALA A 123 -35.38 -5.15 -8.78
CA ALA A 123 -34.79 -4.99 -10.11
C ALA A 123 -34.23 -3.58 -10.31
N GLU A 124 -34.95 -2.55 -9.86
CA GLU A 124 -34.45 -1.15 -9.89
C GLU A 124 -33.21 -0.95 -9.05
N TYR A 125 -33.20 -1.48 -7.84
CA TYR A 125 -32.04 -1.44 -6.94
C TYR A 125 -30.83 -2.16 -7.56
N ASN A 126 -31.04 -3.36 -8.07
CA ASN A 126 -29.97 -4.16 -8.66
C ASN A 126 -29.36 -3.47 -9.89
N GLU A 127 -30.19 -2.85 -10.73
CA GLU A 127 -29.70 -2.07 -11.87
C GLU A 127 -28.83 -0.90 -11.41
N TYR A 128 -29.26 -0.19 -10.39
CA TYR A 128 -28.46 0.91 -9.82
C TYR A 128 -27.12 0.43 -9.27
N VAL A 129 -27.10 -0.69 -8.55
CA VAL A 129 -25.86 -1.30 -8.05
C VAL A 129 -24.91 -1.66 -9.19
N GLU A 130 -25.41 -2.25 -10.27
CA GLU A 130 -24.60 -2.59 -11.43
C GLU A 130 -24.04 -1.34 -12.12
N GLN A 131 -24.80 -0.26 -12.19
CA GLN A 131 -24.32 1.03 -12.70
C GLN A 131 -23.21 1.61 -11.83
N CYS A 132 -23.33 1.53 -10.50
CA CYS A 132 -22.29 1.96 -9.56
C CYS A 132 -20.98 1.19 -9.76
N LYS A 133 -21.08 -0.13 -9.94
CA LYS A 133 -19.92 -0.99 -10.20
C LYS A 133 -19.21 -0.60 -11.49
N LYS A 134 -19.95 -0.35 -12.56
CA LYS A 134 -19.40 0.08 -13.84
C LYS A 134 -18.72 1.44 -13.74
N GLN A 135 -19.35 2.38 -13.04
CA GLN A 135 -18.79 3.73 -12.86
C GLN A 135 -17.46 3.67 -12.14
N VAL A 136 -17.37 2.95 -11.03
CA VAL A 136 -16.11 2.81 -10.26
C VAL A 136 -15.05 2.12 -11.10
N LYS A 137 -15.40 1.07 -11.82
CA LYS A 137 -14.46 0.33 -12.68
C LYS A 137 -13.87 1.21 -13.78
N ASN A 138 -14.64 2.14 -14.33
CA ASN A 138 -14.18 3.07 -15.36
C ASN A 138 -13.30 4.19 -14.81
N GLU A 139 -13.38 4.48 -13.52
CA GLU A 139 -12.56 5.49 -12.82
C GLU A 139 -11.19 4.96 -12.36
N LEU A 140 -11.01 3.63 -12.35
CA LEU A 140 -9.76 2.99 -11.91
C LEU A 140 -8.72 2.89 -13.04
#